data_6af11c4b3f549e50f58a86081717a847
#
_entry.id   6af11c4b3f549e50f58a86081717a847
#
_cell.length_a   1.000
_cell.length_b   1.000
_cell.length_c   1.000
_cell.angle_alpha   90.00
_cell.angle_beta   90.00
_cell.angle_gamma   90.00
#
_symmetry.space_group_name_H-M   'P 1'
#
loop_
_entity.id
_entity.type
_entity.pdbx_description
1 polymer ?
#
loop_
_entity_poly.entity_id
_entity_poly.type
_entity_poly.pdbx_seq_one_letter_code
_entity_poly.pdbx_strand_id
1 'polypeptide(L)'
;LGYEAFRKRSIQDDKRDAIADEVQIQLESPAFSEEAISRTSQTVRIGIIGNGGEGESLVRSLGFAHPDWIQARREAMAEDPRDRYLQEWLAQQDLNVEITAVCDVFDVRAERAIAASTQPLRPGDDTRTLKPAKRYRHYEELLASPDVDAVIIATPDHWHAPITIAAAKAGKHVYCEKCMTRTFEEVFPMHDAVREAGIVFQLGHQNRQLESHDKAREVVAKGILGPLTLVETTTNRNDPWGAWVWDIHPEGNPRTIDWEMFQGAAANKVPFSLERFFRWRCWYDYGTGLSGDLLSHEFDAVNQILGLGIPHSATASGGIYFFKDGRDVPDVFQAVFEYPYRDLTVVYSATLANGNYRGQKYMGHDATMEVGSSLKVTPDGSSTRYADMLEAGTVSPRRPMVTYQSGYKGLDAVTTATQEYFASR
;
A
#
# COMPACT_ATOMS: atom_id res chain seq x y z
N LEU A 1 -8.09 18.41 -44.12
CA LEU A 1 -8.14 17.69 -42.82
C LEU A 1 -6.91 16.82 -42.59
N GLY A 2 -6.43 16.00 -43.56
CA GLY A 2 -5.27 15.11 -43.40
C GLY A 2 -3.95 15.85 -43.24
N TYR A 3 -3.71 16.90 -44.02
CA TYR A 3 -2.47 17.68 -43.99
C TYR A 3 -2.30 18.50 -42.69
N GLU A 4 -3.36 19.09 -42.17
CA GLU A 4 -3.32 19.81 -40.90
C GLU A 4 -3.14 18.86 -39.69
N ALA A 5 -3.76 17.69 -39.74
CA ALA A 5 -3.55 16.65 -38.70
C ALA A 5 -2.12 16.14 -38.71
N PHE A 6 -1.54 15.91 -39.91
CA PHE A 6 -0.14 15.49 -40.06
C PHE A 6 0.82 16.58 -39.55
N ARG A 7 0.60 17.86 -39.91
CA ARG A 7 1.41 18.98 -39.45
C ARG A 7 1.36 19.19 -37.95
N LYS A 8 0.17 19.05 -37.35
CA LYS A 8 0.01 19.12 -35.87
C LYS A 8 0.76 17.98 -35.18
N ARG A 9 0.73 16.78 -35.76
CA ARG A 9 1.44 15.60 -35.21
C ARG A 9 2.95 15.78 -35.28
N SER A 10 3.47 16.24 -36.43
CA SER A 10 4.92 16.52 -36.60
C SER A 10 5.42 17.58 -35.60
N ILE A 11 4.69 18.71 -35.43
CA ILE A 11 5.08 19.74 -34.46
C ILE A 11 5.03 19.22 -33.01
N GLN A 12 4.11 18.32 -32.69
CA GLN A 12 4.07 17.68 -31.37
C GLN A 12 5.22 16.73 -31.13
N ASP A 13 5.60 15.96 -32.17
CA ASP A 13 6.73 15.04 -32.10
C ASP A 13 8.06 15.81 -31.98
N ASP A 14 8.27 16.86 -32.76
CA ASP A 14 9.45 17.73 -32.67
C ASP A 14 9.62 18.37 -31.26
N LYS A 15 8.51 18.83 -30.67
CA LYS A 15 8.50 19.36 -29.30
C LYS A 15 8.79 18.30 -28.25
N ARG A 16 8.24 17.11 -28.42
CA ARG A 16 8.50 15.98 -27.53
C ARG A 16 9.98 15.58 -27.53
N ASP A 17 10.55 15.51 -28.73
CA ASP A 17 11.96 15.13 -28.88
C ASP A 17 12.88 16.18 -28.28
N ALA A 18 12.62 17.48 -28.48
CA ALA A 18 13.35 18.55 -27.83
C ALA A 18 13.28 18.51 -26.28
N ILE A 19 12.11 18.18 -25.74
CA ILE A 19 11.93 17.99 -24.29
C ILE A 19 12.69 16.75 -23.83
N ALA A 20 12.61 15.64 -24.56
CA ALA A 20 13.28 14.39 -24.22
C ALA A 20 14.80 14.55 -24.21
N ASP A 21 15.35 15.30 -25.17
CA ASP A 21 16.79 15.63 -25.23
C ASP A 21 17.24 16.46 -24.02
N GLU A 22 16.44 17.45 -23.63
CA GLU A 22 16.76 18.28 -22.45
C GLU A 22 16.68 17.52 -21.13
N VAL A 23 15.63 16.73 -20.94
CA VAL A 23 15.42 16.01 -19.67
C VAL A 23 16.10 14.65 -19.63
N GLN A 24 16.45 14.06 -20.78
CA GLN A 24 17.14 12.77 -20.93
C GLN A 24 16.47 11.62 -20.13
N ILE A 25 15.16 11.62 -20.05
CA ILE A 25 14.39 10.57 -19.37
C ILE A 25 13.90 9.56 -20.41
N GLN A 26 14.12 8.27 -20.14
CA GLN A 26 13.46 7.21 -20.86
C GLN A 26 12.00 7.12 -20.39
N LEU A 27 11.07 7.43 -21.29
CA LEU A 27 9.63 7.38 -21.02
C LEU A 27 9.05 5.96 -21.17
N GLU A 28 9.83 5.03 -21.71
CA GLU A 28 9.45 3.62 -21.80
C GLU A 28 9.62 2.94 -20.45
N SER A 29 8.68 2.05 -20.12
CA SER A 29 8.80 1.23 -18.92
C SER A 29 10.07 0.39 -19.01
N PRO A 30 10.90 0.33 -17.96
CA PRO A 30 12.00 -0.62 -17.95
C PRO A 30 11.42 -2.01 -18.10
N ALA A 31 11.95 -2.77 -19.06
CA ALA A 31 11.62 -4.17 -19.18
C ALA A 31 12.10 -4.86 -17.89
N PHE A 32 11.17 -5.38 -17.08
CA PHE A 32 11.55 -6.27 -16.00
C PHE A 32 12.24 -7.47 -16.62
N SER A 33 13.52 -7.68 -16.31
CA SER A 33 14.18 -8.90 -16.71
C SER A 33 13.55 -10.04 -15.92
N GLU A 34 12.93 -10.99 -16.61
CA GLU A 34 12.42 -12.23 -16.02
C GLU A 34 13.53 -13.05 -15.31
N GLU A 35 14.80 -12.72 -15.56
CA GLU A 35 15.98 -13.34 -14.98
C GLU A 35 16.16 -13.06 -13.45
N ALA A 36 15.52 -12.02 -12.90
CA ALA A 36 15.68 -11.64 -11.50
C ALA A 36 14.90 -12.54 -10.52
N ILE A 37 13.98 -13.37 -11.00
CA ILE A 37 13.22 -14.27 -10.13
C ILE A 37 13.86 -15.65 -10.20
N SER A 38 14.84 -15.88 -9.34
CA SER A 38 15.32 -17.25 -9.05
C SER A 38 14.15 -18.05 -8.48
N ARG A 39 13.50 -18.87 -9.32
CA ARG A 39 12.48 -19.80 -8.85
C ARG A 39 13.17 -20.79 -7.92
N THR A 40 12.89 -20.69 -6.63
CA THR A 40 13.27 -21.77 -5.73
C THR A 40 12.50 -23.01 -6.15
N SER A 41 13.18 -24.13 -6.29
CA SER A 41 12.53 -25.43 -6.59
C SER A 41 11.65 -25.91 -5.42
N GLN A 42 11.76 -25.25 -4.26
CA GLN A 42 11.05 -25.61 -3.03
C GLN A 42 9.82 -24.72 -2.87
N THR A 43 8.67 -25.34 -2.65
CA THR A 43 7.43 -24.65 -2.29
C THR A 43 7.56 -24.01 -0.90
N VAL A 44 7.21 -22.72 -0.79
CA VAL A 44 7.22 -21.99 0.49
C VAL A 44 5.87 -22.15 1.17
N ARG A 45 5.87 -22.61 2.44
CA ARG A 45 4.67 -22.85 3.23
C ARG A 45 4.34 -21.64 4.08
N ILE A 46 3.19 -21.04 3.81
CA ILE A 46 2.75 -19.75 4.37
C ILE A 46 1.72 -19.96 5.48
N GLY A 47 1.94 -19.29 6.60
CA GLY A 47 0.93 -19.09 7.64
C GLY A 47 0.29 -17.72 7.53
N ILE A 48 -1.04 -17.65 7.56
CA ILE A 48 -1.80 -16.39 7.56
C ILE A 48 -2.21 -16.06 8.99
N ILE A 49 -1.81 -14.88 9.49
CA ILE A 49 -2.18 -14.38 10.82
C ILE A 49 -2.96 -13.07 10.63
N GLY A 50 -4.28 -13.15 10.81
CA GLY A 50 -5.23 -12.10 10.47
C GLY A 50 -5.69 -12.17 9.01
N ASN A 51 -6.97 -12.54 8.80
CA ASN A 51 -7.59 -12.63 7.47
C ASN A 51 -8.79 -11.67 7.37
N GLY A 52 -8.59 -10.41 7.80
CA GLY A 52 -9.50 -9.31 7.53
C GLY A 52 -9.46 -8.91 6.05
N GLY A 53 -10.04 -7.76 5.70
CA GLY A 53 -10.06 -7.29 4.30
C GLY A 53 -8.68 -7.25 3.65
N GLU A 54 -7.66 -6.75 4.38
CA GLU A 54 -6.28 -6.73 3.91
C GLU A 54 -5.67 -8.15 3.81
N GLY A 55 -5.90 -9.00 4.81
CA GLY A 55 -5.44 -10.39 4.78
C GLY A 55 -6.00 -11.15 3.58
N GLU A 56 -7.30 -11.01 3.28
CA GLU A 56 -7.90 -11.60 2.07
C GLU A 56 -7.27 -11.06 0.77
N SER A 57 -6.92 -9.77 0.73
CA SER A 57 -6.22 -9.18 -0.43
C SER A 57 -4.82 -9.76 -0.61
N LEU A 58 -4.07 -9.91 0.47
CA LEU A 58 -2.75 -10.55 0.44
C LEU A 58 -2.83 -12.02 0.06
N VAL A 59 -3.85 -12.75 0.53
CA VAL A 59 -4.14 -14.13 0.10
C VAL A 59 -4.38 -14.19 -1.42
N ARG A 60 -5.14 -13.22 -1.98
CA ARG A 60 -5.32 -13.11 -3.44
C ARG A 60 -4.00 -12.80 -4.17
N SER A 61 -3.17 -11.97 -3.60
CA SER A 61 -1.83 -11.67 -4.17
C SER A 61 -0.91 -12.89 -4.21
N LEU A 62 -1.11 -13.85 -3.30
CA LEU A 62 -0.43 -15.15 -3.34
C LEU A 62 -1.02 -16.12 -4.38
N GLY A 63 -2.08 -15.73 -5.08
CA GLY A 63 -2.77 -16.59 -6.05
C GLY A 63 -3.85 -17.49 -5.45
N PHE A 64 -4.36 -17.17 -4.25
CA PHE A 64 -5.47 -17.89 -3.62
C PHE A 64 -6.66 -16.96 -3.43
N ALA A 65 -7.88 -17.45 -3.63
CA ALA A 65 -9.08 -16.63 -3.46
C ALA A 65 -10.23 -17.44 -2.87
N HIS A 66 -11.06 -16.79 -2.07
CA HIS A 66 -12.30 -17.42 -1.60
C HIS A 66 -13.25 -17.71 -2.78
N PRO A 67 -14.00 -18.82 -2.79
CA PRO A 67 -14.95 -19.16 -3.87
C PRO A 67 -15.94 -18.02 -4.18
N ASP A 68 -16.46 -17.33 -3.16
CA ASP A 68 -17.40 -16.22 -3.35
C ASP A 68 -16.79 -15.07 -4.14
N TRP A 69 -15.51 -14.73 -3.88
CA TRP A 69 -14.83 -13.69 -4.63
C TRP A 69 -14.71 -14.07 -6.11
N ILE A 70 -14.35 -15.32 -6.40
CA ILE A 70 -14.26 -15.79 -7.79
C ILE A 70 -15.62 -15.72 -8.47
N GLN A 71 -16.69 -16.12 -7.76
CA GLN A 71 -18.05 -16.05 -8.28
C GLN A 71 -18.44 -14.59 -8.57
N ALA A 72 -18.22 -13.68 -7.62
CA ALA A 72 -18.49 -12.26 -7.81
C ALA A 72 -17.73 -11.65 -9.02
N ARG A 73 -16.47 -12.04 -9.23
CA ARG A 73 -15.70 -11.59 -10.40
C ARG A 73 -16.24 -12.17 -11.72
N ARG A 74 -16.74 -13.40 -11.73
CA ARG A 74 -17.40 -13.98 -12.90
C ARG A 74 -18.69 -13.26 -13.26
N GLU A 75 -19.47 -12.89 -12.24
CA GLU A 75 -20.71 -12.14 -12.41
C GLU A 75 -20.42 -10.73 -12.94
N ALA A 76 -19.46 -10.02 -12.36
CA ALA A 76 -19.04 -8.71 -12.83
C ALA A 76 -18.55 -8.74 -14.30
N MET A 77 -17.79 -9.75 -14.68
CA MET A 77 -17.33 -9.94 -16.07
C MET A 77 -18.51 -10.28 -17.01
N ALA A 78 -19.54 -10.96 -16.53
CA ALA A 78 -20.74 -11.26 -17.32
C ALA A 78 -21.61 -10.00 -17.53
N GLU A 79 -21.65 -9.09 -16.56
CA GLU A 79 -22.36 -7.81 -16.62
C GLU A 79 -21.62 -6.78 -17.48
N ASP A 80 -20.30 -6.66 -17.33
CA ASP A 80 -19.44 -5.80 -18.15
C ASP A 80 -18.28 -6.61 -18.76
N PRO A 81 -18.33 -6.94 -20.06
CA PRO A 81 -17.25 -7.66 -20.74
C PRO A 81 -15.90 -6.94 -20.77
N ARG A 82 -15.85 -5.66 -20.36
CA ARG A 82 -14.59 -4.89 -20.21
C ARG A 82 -13.93 -5.13 -18.86
N ASP A 83 -14.67 -5.67 -17.89
CA ASP A 83 -14.07 -6.12 -16.62
C ASP A 83 -13.16 -7.32 -16.89
N ARG A 84 -11.86 -7.11 -16.74
CA ARG A 84 -10.82 -8.11 -16.96
C ARG A 84 -10.15 -8.56 -15.67
N TYR A 85 -10.67 -8.13 -14.55
CA TYR A 85 -10.01 -8.29 -13.26
C TYR A 85 -9.71 -9.77 -12.92
N LEU A 86 -10.69 -10.67 -13.14
CA LEU A 86 -10.46 -12.11 -12.95
C LEU A 86 -9.40 -12.67 -13.91
N GLN A 87 -9.41 -12.22 -15.16
CA GLN A 87 -8.43 -12.66 -16.17
C GLN A 87 -7.02 -12.17 -15.84
N GLU A 88 -6.90 -10.92 -15.40
CA GLU A 88 -5.63 -10.33 -14.97
C GLU A 88 -5.10 -11.02 -13.72
N TRP A 89 -5.97 -11.33 -12.76
CA TRP A 89 -5.60 -12.11 -11.58
C TRP A 89 -5.11 -13.51 -11.96
N LEU A 90 -5.79 -14.20 -12.88
CA LEU A 90 -5.38 -15.53 -13.35
C LEU A 90 -4.08 -15.50 -14.18
N ALA A 91 -3.76 -14.37 -14.81
CA ALA A 91 -2.54 -14.18 -15.56
C ALA A 91 -1.31 -13.87 -14.69
N GLN A 92 -1.47 -13.75 -13.38
CA GLN A 92 -0.35 -13.56 -12.46
C GLN A 92 0.59 -14.76 -12.47
N GLN A 93 1.83 -14.51 -12.09
CA GLN A 93 2.82 -15.56 -11.93
C GLN A 93 2.46 -16.46 -10.74
N ASP A 94 2.58 -17.77 -10.90
CA ASP A 94 2.59 -18.70 -9.77
C ASP A 94 3.86 -18.47 -8.93
N LEU A 95 3.66 -18.10 -7.66
CA LEU A 95 4.75 -17.82 -6.73
C LEU A 95 5.34 -19.09 -6.08
N ASN A 96 4.85 -20.27 -6.44
CA ASN A 96 5.23 -21.54 -5.83
C ASN A 96 5.09 -21.55 -4.30
N VAL A 97 3.93 -21.12 -3.82
CA VAL A 97 3.58 -21.09 -2.39
C VAL A 97 2.38 -21.98 -2.08
N GLU A 98 2.25 -22.37 -0.82
CA GLU A 98 1.06 -23.03 -0.26
C GLU A 98 0.65 -22.36 1.05
N ILE A 99 -0.64 -22.16 1.26
CA ILE A 99 -1.17 -21.72 2.56
C ILE A 99 -1.42 -22.97 3.39
N THR A 100 -0.58 -23.19 4.39
CA THR A 100 -0.61 -24.41 5.23
C THR A 100 -1.25 -24.17 6.59
N ALA A 101 -1.29 -22.91 7.05
CA ALA A 101 -1.76 -22.55 8.38
C ALA A 101 -2.53 -21.23 8.38
N VAL A 102 -3.54 -21.13 9.22
CA VAL A 102 -4.37 -19.92 9.39
C VAL A 102 -4.61 -19.69 10.88
N CYS A 103 -4.44 -18.44 11.31
CA CYS A 103 -4.84 -17.93 12.62
C CYS A 103 -5.62 -16.63 12.46
N ASP A 104 -6.87 -16.63 12.88
CA ASP A 104 -7.69 -15.43 13.02
C ASP A 104 -8.57 -15.57 14.26
N VAL A 105 -8.75 -14.49 14.98
CA VAL A 105 -9.57 -14.42 16.20
C VAL A 105 -11.08 -14.43 15.91
N PHE A 106 -11.48 -14.26 14.66
CA PHE A 106 -12.85 -14.36 14.21
C PHE A 106 -13.04 -15.61 13.34
N ASP A 107 -13.90 -16.52 13.80
CA ASP A 107 -14.10 -17.82 13.17
C ASP A 107 -14.38 -17.73 11.66
N VAL A 108 -15.27 -16.81 11.27
CA VAL A 108 -15.66 -16.63 9.86
C VAL A 108 -14.45 -16.29 8.98
N ARG A 109 -13.57 -15.39 9.45
CA ARG A 109 -12.38 -15.00 8.70
C ARG A 109 -11.38 -16.14 8.55
N ALA A 110 -11.22 -16.93 9.62
CA ALA A 110 -10.38 -18.13 9.56
C ALA A 110 -10.90 -19.16 8.55
N GLU A 111 -12.19 -19.43 8.56
CA GLU A 111 -12.85 -20.38 7.64
C GLU A 111 -12.73 -19.91 6.17
N ARG A 112 -12.87 -18.61 5.93
CA ARG A 112 -12.70 -18.04 4.59
C ARG A 112 -11.28 -18.24 4.07
N ALA A 113 -10.25 -18.03 4.89
CA ALA A 113 -8.86 -18.28 4.50
C ALA A 113 -8.60 -19.78 4.22
N ILE A 114 -9.18 -20.67 5.01
CA ILE A 114 -9.10 -22.13 4.78
C ILE A 114 -9.77 -22.51 3.47
N ALA A 115 -10.98 -21.98 3.18
CA ALA A 115 -11.64 -22.22 1.90
C ALA A 115 -10.83 -21.70 0.70
N ALA A 116 -10.20 -20.54 0.84
CA ALA A 116 -9.32 -20.00 -0.19
C ALA A 116 -8.09 -20.90 -0.44
N SER A 117 -7.52 -21.53 0.59
CA SER A 117 -6.30 -22.35 0.50
C SER A 117 -6.45 -23.58 -0.40
N THR A 118 -7.67 -24.04 -0.65
CA THR A 118 -7.97 -25.22 -1.48
C THR A 118 -8.66 -24.92 -2.79
N GLN A 119 -8.88 -23.64 -3.10
CA GLN A 119 -9.55 -23.25 -4.34
C GLN A 119 -8.72 -23.66 -5.56
N PRO A 120 -9.27 -24.49 -6.47
CA PRO A 120 -8.53 -25.02 -7.61
C PRO A 120 -8.29 -23.97 -8.71
N LEU A 121 -9.17 -22.96 -8.82
CA LEU A 121 -8.97 -21.87 -9.78
C LEU A 121 -7.98 -20.87 -9.22
N ARG A 122 -6.79 -20.81 -9.80
CA ARG A 122 -5.69 -19.96 -9.35
C ARG A 122 -4.75 -19.59 -10.51
N PRO A 123 -3.88 -18.59 -10.33
CA PRO A 123 -2.85 -18.24 -11.30
C PRO A 123 -1.90 -19.40 -11.60
N GLY A 124 -1.43 -19.44 -12.86
CA GLY A 124 -0.56 -20.49 -13.35
C GLY A 124 -1.33 -21.75 -13.74
N ASP A 125 -0.62 -22.69 -14.37
CA ASP A 125 -1.17 -24.00 -14.77
C ASP A 125 -0.88 -25.02 -13.67
N ASP A 126 -1.44 -24.76 -12.48
CA ASP A 126 -1.17 -25.56 -11.28
C ASP A 126 -2.18 -26.72 -11.15
N THR A 127 -1.68 -27.93 -11.34
CA THR A 127 -2.46 -29.16 -11.17
C THR A 127 -2.29 -29.80 -9.80
N ARG A 128 -1.60 -29.14 -8.84
CA ARG A 128 -1.36 -29.67 -7.49
C ARG A 128 -2.68 -29.79 -6.73
N THR A 129 -2.85 -30.91 -6.05
CA THR A 129 -3.94 -31.09 -5.07
C THR A 129 -3.53 -30.42 -3.76
N LEU A 130 -4.13 -29.28 -3.47
CA LEU A 130 -3.88 -28.53 -2.23
C LEU A 130 -4.62 -29.18 -1.06
N LYS A 131 -3.99 -29.15 0.11
CA LYS A 131 -4.65 -29.56 1.36
C LYS A 131 -5.23 -28.33 2.05
N PRO A 132 -6.35 -28.49 2.78
CA PRO A 132 -6.89 -27.40 3.58
C PRO A 132 -5.86 -26.93 4.61
N ALA A 133 -5.68 -25.61 4.70
CA ALA A 133 -4.82 -25.02 5.71
C ALA A 133 -5.31 -25.40 7.11
N LYS A 134 -4.40 -25.73 8.00
CA LYS A 134 -4.72 -26.04 9.38
C LYS A 134 -5.07 -24.78 10.14
N ARG A 135 -6.19 -24.77 10.85
CA ARG A 135 -6.56 -23.69 11.75
C ARG A 135 -5.81 -23.80 13.07
N TYR A 136 -5.26 -22.68 13.53
CA TYR A 136 -4.73 -22.49 14.86
C TYR A 136 -5.52 -21.40 15.58
N ARG A 137 -5.78 -21.57 16.88
CA ARG A 137 -6.49 -20.57 17.68
C ARG A 137 -5.56 -19.43 18.10
N HIS A 138 -4.32 -19.75 18.39
CA HIS A 138 -3.31 -18.81 18.84
C HIS A 138 -2.14 -18.79 17.85
N TYR A 139 -1.60 -17.60 17.59
CA TYR A 139 -0.52 -17.43 16.63
C TYR A 139 0.77 -18.15 17.08
N GLU A 140 1.01 -18.28 18.38
CA GLU A 140 2.18 -19.02 18.91
C GLU A 140 2.16 -20.50 18.50
N GLU A 141 0.96 -21.11 18.49
CA GLU A 141 0.80 -22.50 18.04
C GLU A 141 1.09 -22.63 16.52
N LEU A 142 0.67 -21.64 15.72
CA LEU A 142 0.98 -21.57 14.30
C LEU A 142 2.49 -21.43 14.09
N LEU A 143 3.13 -20.55 14.83
CA LEU A 143 4.58 -20.31 14.74
C LEU A 143 5.41 -21.53 15.14
N ALA A 144 4.91 -22.33 16.08
CA ALA A 144 5.57 -23.59 16.49
C ALA A 144 5.42 -24.72 15.45
N SER A 145 4.56 -24.56 14.44
CA SER A 145 4.33 -25.57 13.42
C SER A 145 5.57 -25.78 12.53
N PRO A 146 6.01 -27.03 12.31
CA PRO A 146 7.05 -27.34 11.33
C PRO A 146 6.59 -27.20 9.88
N ASP A 147 5.28 -27.06 9.65
CA ASP A 147 4.68 -26.93 8.31
C ASP A 147 4.52 -25.48 7.88
N VAL A 148 5.20 -24.53 8.53
CA VAL A 148 5.21 -23.11 8.22
C VAL A 148 6.64 -22.64 8.05
N ASP A 149 6.95 -22.01 6.92
CA ASP A 149 8.26 -21.42 6.62
C ASP A 149 8.25 -19.91 6.82
N ALA A 150 7.14 -19.27 6.42
CA ALA A 150 6.95 -17.83 6.51
C ALA A 150 5.52 -17.48 6.94
N VAL A 151 5.35 -16.28 7.49
CA VAL A 151 4.04 -15.79 7.91
C VAL A 151 3.71 -14.44 7.26
N ILE A 152 2.43 -14.26 6.96
CA ILE A 152 1.85 -12.96 6.62
C ILE A 152 1.06 -12.49 7.85
N ILE A 153 1.44 -11.32 8.36
CA ILE A 153 0.81 -10.67 9.52
C ILE A 153 -0.02 -9.50 9.00
N ALA A 154 -1.35 -9.65 9.02
CA ALA A 154 -2.32 -8.64 8.58
C ALA A 154 -3.38 -8.39 9.68
N THR A 155 -2.90 -8.32 10.89
CA THR A 155 -3.66 -8.00 12.11
C THR A 155 -3.84 -6.49 12.27
N PRO A 156 -4.59 -6.00 13.27
CA PRO A 156 -4.48 -4.61 13.71
C PRO A 156 -3.07 -4.25 14.22
N ASP A 157 -2.73 -2.96 14.17
CA ASP A 157 -1.37 -2.43 14.37
C ASP A 157 -0.72 -2.88 15.69
N HIS A 158 -1.51 -2.97 16.77
CA HIS A 158 -1.02 -3.34 18.11
C HIS A 158 -0.49 -4.78 18.21
N TRP A 159 -0.73 -5.61 17.19
CA TRP A 159 -0.23 -6.98 17.13
C TRP A 159 0.98 -7.15 16.21
N HIS A 160 1.34 -6.16 15.40
CA HIS A 160 2.42 -6.30 14.43
C HIS A 160 3.77 -6.62 15.08
N ALA A 161 4.19 -5.82 16.06
CA ALA A 161 5.47 -6.04 16.74
C ALA A 161 5.48 -7.32 17.58
N PRO A 162 4.50 -7.61 18.46
CA PRO A 162 4.47 -8.83 19.24
C PRO A 162 4.55 -10.10 18.39
N ILE A 163 3.76 -10.19 17.33
CA ILE A 163 3.75 -11.37 16.45
C ILE A 163 5.05 -11.47 15.65
N THR A 164 5.58 -10.35 15.11
CA THR A 164 6.85 -10.36 14.38
C THR A 164 8.02 -10.82 15.25
N ILE A 165 8.10 -10.33 16.50
CA ILE A 165 9.12 -10.76 17.46
C ILE A 165 9.02 -12.27 17.75
N ALA A 166 7.81 -12.77 17.94
CA ALA A 166 7.57 -14.20 18.16
C ALA A 166 7.93 -15.04 16.94
N ALA A 167 7.55 -14.58 15.73
CA ALA A 167 7.87 -15.23 14.46
C ALA A 167 9.39 -15.30 14.22
N ALA A 168 10.11 -14.20 14.47
CA ALA A 168 11.56 -14.14 14.38
C ALA A 168 12.22 -15.16 15.32
N LYS A 169 11.80 -15.21 16.59
CA LYS A 169 12.29 -16.19 17.57
C LYS A 169 12.00 -17.64 17.19
N ALA A 170 10.91 -17.88 16.46
CA ALA A 170 10.56 -19.19 15.89
C ALA A 170 11.27 -19.49 14.56
N GLY A 171 12.15 -18.60 14.07
CA GLY A 171 12.87 -18.75 12.81
C GLY A 171 12.01 -18.65 11.57
N LYS A 172 10.82 -18.02 11.65
CA LYS A 172 9.91 -17.86 10.52
C LYS A 172 10.19 -16.54 9.79
N HIS A 173 10.23 -16.58 8.46
CA HIS A 173 10.25 -15.37 7.63
C HIS A 173 8.93 -14.59 7.78
N VAL A 174 8.97 -13.28 7.63
CA VAL A 174 7.82 -12.43 7.94
C VAL A 174 7.56 -11.42 6.82
N TYR A 175 6.32 -11.39 6.35
CA TYR A 175 5.70 -10.22 5.77
C TYR A 175 4.77 -9.62 6.84
N CYS A 176 4.95 -8.35 7.17
CA CYS A 176 4.10 -7.65 8.13
C CYS A 176 3.47 -6.43 7.46
N GLU A 177 2.16 -6.27 7.63
CA GLU A 177 1.47 -5.06 7.20
C GLU A 177 2.00 -3.81 7.89
N LYS A 178 1.83 -2.69 7.21
CA LYS A 178 2.09 -1.38 7.79
C LYS A 178 0.92 -0.99 8.77
N CYS A 179 1.14 -0.16 9.79
CA CYS A 179 2.44 0.38 10.14
C CYS A 179 3.27 -0.67 10.89
N MET A 180 4.58 -0.54 10.83
CA MET A 180 5.48 -1.55 11.36
C MET A 180 5.24 -1.84 12.86
N THR A 181 5.03 -0.79 13.65
CA THR A 181 4.77 -0.87 15.10
C THR A 181 3.69 0.14 15.48
N ARG A 182 3.00 -0.10 16.59
CA ARG A 182 2.03 0.86 17.13
C ARG A 182 2.69 1.94 17.98
N THR A 183 3.75 1.61 18.70
CA THR A 183 4.48 2.55 19.54
C THR A 183 5.96 2.60 19.18
N PHE A 184 6.62 3.66 19.61
CA PHE A 184 8.06 3.84 19.38
C PHE A 184 8.90 2.78 20.12
N GLU A 185 8.47 2.40 21.31
CA GLU A 185 9.17 1.44 22.19
C GLU A 185 9.26 0.05 21.53
N GLU A 186 8.35 -0.28 20.64
CA GLU A 186 8.32 -1.57 19.93
C GLU A 186 9.36 -1.66 18.81
N VAL A 187 9.86 -0.53 18.30
CA VAL A 187 10.71 -0.48 17.10
C VAL A 187 12.02 -1.27 17.30
N PHE A 188 12.74 -0.97 18.37
CA PHE A 188 14.06 -1.58 18.60
C PHE A 188 13.97 -3.07 18.96
N PRO A 189 13.08 -3.51 19.89
CA PRO A 189 12.92 -4.94 20.15
C PRO A 189 12.53 -5.75 18.90
N MET A 190 11.68 -5.21 18.03
CA MET A 190 11.29 -5.85 16.78
C MET A 190 12.46 -5.92 15.79
N HIS A 191 13.17 -4.82 15.58
CA HIS A 191 14.38 -4.77 14.75
C HIS A 191 15.43 -5.77 15.22
N ASP A 192 15.73 -5.79 16.51
CA ASP A 192 16.77 -6.63 17.07
C ASP A 192 16.40 -8.12 16.95
N ALA A 193 15.14 -8.49 17.22
CA ALA A 193 14.67 -9.87 17.05
C ALA A 193 14.81 -10.36 15.61
N VAL A 194 14.44 -9.52 14.62
CA VAL A 194 14.57 -9.86 13.19
C VAL A 194 16.04 -10.03 12.80
N ARG A 195 16.90 -9.10 13.23
CA ARG A 195 18.33 -9.12 12.93
C ARG A 195 19.05 -10.30 13.57
N GLU A 196 18.77 -10.59 14.83
CA GLU A 196 19.39 -11.70 15.58
C GLU A 196 18.99 -13.05 15.00
N ALA A 197 17.72 -13.21 14.59
CA ALA A 197 17.23 -14.43 13.97
C ALA A 197 17.72 -14.63 12.53
N GLY A 198 18.18 -13.56 11.84
CA GLY A 198 18.63 -13.63 10.45
C GLY A 198 17.53 -14.00 9.45
N ILE A 199 16.28 -13.76 9.80
CA ILE A 199 15.12 -14.03 8.93
C ILE A 199 14.94 -12.95 7.87
N VAL A 200 14.24 -13.28 6.81
CA VAL A 200 13.73 -12.28 5.86
C VAL A 200 12.53 -11.59 6.49
N PHE A 201 12.56 -10.26 6.52
CA PHE A 201 11.46 -9.40 6.94
C PHE A 201 11.09 -8.43 5.83
N GLN A 202 9.82 -8.37 5.48
CA GLN A 202 9.27 -7.38 4.54
C GLN A 202 8.13 -6.62 5.19
N LEU A 203 8.21 -5.28 5.14
CA LEU A 203 7.12 -4.40 5.54
C LEU A 203 6.21 -4.11 4.34
N GLY A 204 4.90 -4.17 4.55
CA GLY A 204 3.86 -4.03 3.53
C GLY A 204 3.63 -2.60 3.06
N HIS A 205 4.63 -1.96 2.45
CA HIS A 205 4.49 -0.68 1.74
C HIS A 205 4.34 -0.91 0.23
N GLN A 206 3.13 -1.22 -0.21
CA GLN A 206 2.81 -1.59 -1.60
C GLN A 206 3.16 -0.50 -2.63
N ASN A 207 3.11 0.78 -2.27
CA ASN A 207 3.45 1.88 -3.17
C ASN A 207 4.90 1.83 -3.68
N ARG A 208 5.79 1.11 -2.99
CA ARG A 208 7.17 0.87 -3.45
C ARG A 208 7.26 0.09 -4.75
N GLN A 209 6.18 -0.56 -5.18
CA GLN A 209 6.09 -1.31 -6.43
C GLN A 209 5.62 -0.44 -7.61
N LEU A 210 5.34 0.85 -7.40
CA LEU A 210 4.89 1.75 -8.46
C LEU A 210 6.08 2.20 -9.33
N GLU A 211 6.05 1.86 -10.60
CA GLU A 211 7.04 2.29 -11.60
C GLU A 211 7.18 3.83 -11.67
N SER A 212 6.10 4.56 -11.40
CA SER A 212 6.09 6.03 -11.33
C SER A 212 7.02 6.58 -10.25
N HIS A 213 7.21 5.85 -9.15
CA HIS A 213 8.15 6.23 -8.09
C HIS A 213 9.60 6.05 -8.52
N ASP A 214 9.91 5.01 -9.30
CA ASP A 214 11.25 4.83 -9.87
C ASP A 214 11.55 5.93 -10.90
N LYS A 215 10.56 6.29 -11.73
CA LYS A 215 10.69 7.44 -12.63
C LYS A 215 10.82 8.78 -11.89
N ALA A 216 10.12 8.95 -10.76
CA ALA A 216 10.27 10.12 -9.91
C ALA A 216 11.71 10.23 -9.35
N ARG A 217 12.31 9.11 -8.92
CA ARG A 217 13.73 9.07 -8.51
C ARG A 217 14.66 9.49 -9.63
N GLU A 218 14.40 9.03 -10.87
CA GLU A 218 15.19 9.43 -12.05
C GLU A 218 15.07 10.93 -12.32
N VAL A 219 13.86 11.51 -12.28
CA VAL A 219 13.61 12.94 -12.43
C VAL A 219 14.40 13.76 -11.41
N VAL A 220 14.37 13.34 -10.14
CA VAL A 220 15.11 14.01 -9.06
C VAL A 220 16.62 13.88 -9.26
N ALA A 221 17.12 12.66 -9.55
CA ALA A 221 18.54 12.39 -9.74
C ALA A 221 19.16 13.19 -10.90
N LYS A 222 18.39 13.45 -11.96
CA LYS A 222 18.81 14.28 -13.10
C LYS A 222 18.68 15.78 -12.86
N GLY A 223 18.20 16.20 -11.68
CA GLY A 223 18.06 17.62 -11.31
C GLY A 223 17.03 18.39 -12.15
N ILE A 224 16.08 17.70 -12.76
CA ILE A 224 15.07 18.28 -13.66
C ILE A 224 14.21 19.32 -12.96
N LEU A 225 13.97 19.15 -11.66
CA LEU A 225 13.18 20.09 -10.85
C LEU A 225 13.96 21.33 -10.42
N GLY A 226 15.30 21.34 -10.59
CA GLY A 226 16.17 22.31 -9.94
C GLY A 226 16.25 22.05 -8.42
N PRO A 227 16.72 23.03 -7.62
CA PRO A 227 16.72 22.93 -6.17
C PRO A 227 15.32 22.65 -5.62
N LEU A 228 15.14 21.51 -4.95
CA LEU A 228 13.88 21.10 -4.36
C LEU A 228 13.79 21.61 -2.92
N THR A 229 12.74 22.40 -2.62
CA THR A 229 12.59 23.06 -1.31
C THR A 229 11.35 22.61 -0.53
N LEU A 230 10.34 22.12 -1.22
CA LEU A 230 9.07 21.73 -0.59
C LEU A 230 8.50 20.47 -1.24
N VAL A 231 8.06 19.53 -0.41
CA VAL A 231 7.21 18.43 -0.81
C VAL A 231 5.88 18.53 -0.06
N GLU A 232 4.78 18.51 -0.77
CA GLU A 232 3.43 18.39 -0.20
C GLU A 232 2.83 17.04 -0.51
N THR A 233 2.28 16.38 0.49
CA THR A 233 1.54 15.13 0.33
C THR A 233 0.19 15.21 1.00
N THR A 234 -0.80 14.50 0.47
CA THR A 234 -2.15 14.57 1.01
C THR A 234 -2.84 13.23 0.94
N THR A 235 -3.60 12.91 1.99
CA THR A 235 -4.54 11.79 1.98
C THR A 235 -5.91 12.28 2.42
N ASN A 236 -6.73 12.69 1.47
CA ASN A 236 -8.08 13.18 1.72
C ASN A 236 -9.09 12.11 1.31
N ARG A 237 -10.01 11.80 2.21
CA ARG A 237 -11.11 10.85 1.99
C ARG A 237 -12.40 11.45 2.48
N ASN A 238 -13.49 11.15 1.82
CA ASN A 238 -14.82 11.47 2.29
C ASN A 238 -15.68 10.22 2.11
N ASP A 239 -15.93 9.56 3.22
CA ASP A 239 -16.80 8.41 3.27
C ASP A 239 -18.12 8.84 3.96
N PRO A 240 -19.27 8.75 3.29
CA PRO A 240 -20.56 9.13 3.87
C PRO A 240 -20.90 8.36 5.14
N TRP A 241 -20.32 7.19 5.31
CA TRP A 241 -20.57 6.29 6.44
C TRP A 241 -19.58 6.49 7.60
N GLY A 242 -18.62 7.39 7.44
CA GLY A 242 -17.53 7.63 8.37
C GLY A 242 -16.29 6.81 8.03
N ALA A 243 -15.14 7.50 7.94
CA ALA A 243 -13.88 6.83 7.67
C ALA A 243 -13.58 5.76 8.71
N TRP A 244 -13.26 4.55 8.24
CA TRP A 244 -13.01 3.34 9.04
C TRP A 244 -14.25 2.79 9.78
N VAL A 245 -15.46 3.25 9.48
CA VAL A 245 -16.70 2.72 10.02
C VAL A 245 -17.19 1.56 9.15
N TRP A 246 -16.47 0.43 9.24
CA TRP A 246 -16.79 -0.79 8.52
C TRP A 246 -18.06 -1.45 9.03
N ASP A 247 -18.71 -2.26 8.20
CA ASP A 247 -19.88 -3.02 8.60
C ASP A 247 -19.55 -4.04 9.67
N ILE A 248 -20.46 -4.20 10.61
CA ILE A 248 -20.40 -5.24 11.62
C ILE A 248 -20.97 -6.52 11.01
N HIS A 249 -20.14 -7.57 10.93
CA HIS A 249 -20.56 -8.84 10.37
C HIS A 249 -21.68 -9.48 11.23
N PRO A 250 -22.76 -10.00 10.64
CA PRO A 250 -23.91 -10.54 11.37
C PRO A 250 -23.56 -11.71 12.31
N GLU A 251 -22.53 -12.47 11.99
CA GLU A 251 -22.03 -13.56 12.85
C GLU A 251 -21.05 -13.09 13.94
N GLY A 252 -20.76 -11.79 14.04
CA GLY A 252 -19.92 -11.24 15.08
C GLY A 252 -20.59 -11.34 16.47
N ASN A 253 -20.02 -12.11 17.38
CA ASN A 253 -20.49 -12.26 18.76
C ASN A 253 -19.39 -12.86 19.66
N PRO A 254 -19.57 -12.89 21.02
CA PRO A 254 -18.54 -13.39 21.94
C PRO A 254 -18.18 -14.89 21.78
N ARG A 255 -18.92 -15.67 21.01
CA ARG A 255 -18.63 -17.09 20.76
C ARG A 255 -17.80 -17.28 19.49
N THR A 256 -17.93 -16.36 18.54
CA THR A 256 -17.24 -16.43 17.24
C THR A 256 -15.99 -15.55 17.18
N ILE A 257 -15.84 -14.59 18.13
CA ILE A 257 -14.70 -13.70 18.22
C ILE A 257 -13.98 -13.96 19.55
N ASP A 258 -12.70 -14.31 19.49
CA ASP A 258 -11.80 -14.35 20.65
C ASP A 258 -11.39 -12.93 21.02
N TRP A 259 -12.23 -12.30 21.86
CA TRP A 259 -12.05 -10.91 22.26
C TRP A 259 -10.84 -10.72 23.17
N GLU A 260 -10.53 -11.70 24.00
CA GLU A 260 -9.39 -11.64 24.92
C GLU A 260 -8.08 -11.65 24.11
N MET A 261 -7.96 -12.54 23.13
CA MET A 261 -6.82 -12.57 22.21
C MET A 261 -6.78 -11.30 21.37
N PHE A 262 -7.91 -10.82 20.85
CA PHE A 262 -7.93 -9.57 20.08
C PHE A 262 -7.31 -8.41 20.85
N GLN A 263 -7.70 -8.22 22.10
CA GLN A 263 -7.18 -7.14 22.94
C GLN A 263 -5.75 -7.38 23.42
N GLY A 264 -5.24 -8.61 23.38
CA GLY A 264 -4.04 -9.09 24.08
C GLY A 264 -2.91 -8.08 24.25
N ALA A 265 -2.49 -7.40 23.19
CA ALA A 265 -1.42 -6.40 23.19
C ALA A 265 -1.91 -4.95 23.38
N ALA A 266 -3.23 -4.72 23.50
CA ALA A 266 -3.77 -3.36 23.70
C ALA A 266 -3.43 -2.81 25.08
N ALA A 267 -3.16 -1.49 25.13
CA ALA A 267 -2.82 -0.79 26.38
C ALA A 267 -3.97 -0.81 27.39
N ASN A 268 -5.20 -0.66 26.89
CA ASN A 268 -6.41 -0.65 27.71
C ASN A 268 -7.30 -1.84 27.37
N LYS A 269 -7.81 -2.51 28.40
CA LYS A 269 -8.79 -3.59 28.27
C LYS A 269 -10.19 -3.06 28.47
N VAL A 270 -11.06 -3.35 27.54
CA VAL A 270 -12.47 -2.95 27.59
C VAL A 270 -13.40 -4.16 27.44
N PRO A 271 -14.64 -4.09 27.88
CA PRO A 271 -15.64 -5.13 27.63
C PRO A 271 -15.79 -5.42 26.15
N PHE A 272 -16.30 -6.62 25.81
CA PHE A 272 -16.55 -7.01 24.42
C PHE A 272 -17.31 -5.94 23.63
N SER A 273 -16.79 -5.57 22.47
CA SER A 273 -17.36 -4.56 21.60
C SER A 273 -17.16 -4.93 20.12
N LEU A 274 -18.26 -5.18 19.46
CA LEU A 274 -18.27 -5.40 18.00
C LEU A 274 -17.77 -4.18 17.25
N GLU A 275 -18.13 -3.02 17.71
CA GLU A 275 -17.71 -1.76 17.13
C GLU A 275 -16.18 -1.60 17.19
N ARG A 276 -15.57 -1.83 18.34
CA ARG A 276 -14.11 -1.78 18.49
C ARG A 276 -13.41 -2.89 17.70
N PHE A 277 -14.04 -4.04 17.51
CA PHE A 277 -13.48 -5.13 16.72
C PHE A 277 -13.47 -4.82 15.22
N PHE A 278 -14.63 -4.45 14.66
CA PHE A 278 -14.75 -4.23 13.21
C PHE A 278 -14.22 -2.86 12.77
N ARG A 279 -14.18 -1.88 13.68
CA ARG A 279 -13.79 -0.49 13.42
C ARG A 279 -12.55 -0.09 14.22
N TRP A 280 -11.65 -1.02 14.45
CA TRP A 280 -10.50 -0.89 15.36
C TRP A 280 -9.61 0.35 15.06
N ARG A 281 -9.54 0.78 13.80
CA ARG A 281 -8.81 1.98 13.38
C ARG A 281 -9.33 3.28 14.01
N CYS A 282 -10.54 3.25 14.57
CA CYS A 282 -11.12 4.40 15.27
C CYS A 282 -10.58 4.59 16.68
N TRP A 283 -9.76 3.65 17.20
CA TRP A 283 -9.22 3.72 18.56
C TRP A 283 -7.72 3.52 18.61
N TYR A 284 -7.03 4.40 19.34
CA TYR A 284 -5.58 4.30 19.59
C TYR A 284 -5.16 3.05 20.36
N ASP A 285 -6.08 2.37 21.03
CA ASP A 285 -5.79 1.08 21.68
C ASP A 285 -5.32 0.03 20.66
N TYR A 286 -5.77 0.11 19.39
CA TYR A 286 -5.56 -0.90 18.38
C TYR A 286 -4.83 -0.41 17.14
N GLY A 287 -4.94 0.89 16.85
CA GLY A 287 -4.40 1.51 15.64
C GLY A 287 -3.55 2.74 15.92
N THR A 288 -3.06 3.35 14.86
CA THR A 288 -2.14 4.50 14.88
C THR A 288 -2.76 5.76 14.28
N GLY A 289 -4.05 5.70 13.94
CA GLY A 289 -4.77 6.83 13.35
C GLY A 289 -4.17 7.28 12.03
N LEU A 290 -4.44 8.52 11.62
CA LEU A 290 -3.98 9.10 10.36
C LEU A 290 -2.46 9.10 10.20
N SER A 291 -1.70 9.16 11.30
CA SER A 291 -0.24 9.19 11.27
C SER A 291 0.35 7.85 10.81
N GLY A 292 -0.06 6.73 11.40
CA GLY A 292 0.47 5.42 11.04
C GLY A 292 -0.29 4.76 9.90
N ASP A 293 -1.62 4.90 9.84
CA ASP A 293 -2.41 4.20 8.81
C ASP A 293 -2.27 4.84 7.42
N LEU A 294 -2.20 6.16 7.29
CA LEU A 294 -2.19 6.85 6.01
C LEU A 294 -0.90 7.63 5.73
N LEU A 295 -0.42 8.47 6.67
CA LEU A 295 0.84 9.22 6.48
C LEU A 295 2.01 8.27 6.21
N SER A 296 2.04 7.09 6.83
CA SER A 296 3.13 6.14 6.63
C SER A 296 3.34 5.77 5.16
N HIS A 297 2.28 5.65 4.38
CA HIS A 297 2.37 5.40 2.93
C HIS A 297 2.96 6.59 2.17
N GLU A 298 2.48 7.79 2.48
CA GLU A 298 2.92 9.00 1.81
C GLU A 298 4.39 9.33 2.16
N PHE A 299 4.74 9.20 3.44
CA PHE A 299 6.10 9.46 3.91
C PHE A 299 7.09 8.41 3.37
N ASP A 300 6.69 7.14 3.31
CA ASP A 300 7.49 6.08 2.71
C ASP A 300 7.75 6.34 1.21
N ALA A 301 6.74 6.78 0.46
CA ALA A 301 6.89 7.16 -0.94
C ALA A 301 7.88 8.32 -1.12
N VAL A 302 7.74 9.37 -0.30
CA VAL A 302 8.70 10.50 -0.30
C VAL A 302 10.11 10.03 0.03
N ASN A 303 10.24 9.15 1.02
CA ASN A 303 11.53 8.59 1.43
C ASN A 303 12.13 7.66 0.36
N GLN A 304 11.31 6.88 -0.33
CA GLN A 304 11.73 6.07 -1.48
C GLN A 304 12.29 6.95 -2.61
N ILE A 305 11.61 8.05 -2.92
CA ILE A 305 11.99 8.95 -4.03
C ILE A 305 13.23 9.79 -3.69
N LEU A 306 13.31 10.32 -2.47
CA LEU A 306 14.34 11.29 -2.09
C LEU A 306 15.45 10.73 -1.20
N GLY A 307 15.27 9.57 -0.57
CA GLY A 307 16.26 8.99 0.36
C GLY A 307 16.55 9.89 1.57
N LEU A 308 15.51 10.46 2.19
CA LEU A 308 15.67 11.48 3.24
C LEU A 308 16.09 10.89 4.60
N GLY A 309 15.58 9.71 4.94
CA GLY A 309 15.75 9.13 6.27
C GLY A 309 14.93 9.85 7.36
N ILE A 310 15.49 9.93 8.56
CA ILE A 310 14.81 10.54 9.72
C ILE A 310 14.84 12.07 9.62
N PRO A 311 13.73 12.77 9.82
CA PRO A 311 13.69 14.24 9.82
C PRO A 311 14.46 14.81 11.02
N HIS A 312 14.99 16.03 10.87
CA HIS A 312 15.62 16.78 11.97
C HIS A 312 14.58 17.16 13.04
N SER A 313 13.42 17.61 12.58
CA SER A 313 12.29 17.93 13.46
C SER A 313 10.96 17.58 12.81
N ALA A 314 9.95 17.37 13.65
CA ALA A 314 8.57 17.15 13.23
C ALA A 314 7.61 17.94 14.11
N THR A 315 6.64 18.60 13.48
CA THR A 315 5.54 19.29 14.16
C THR A 315 4.22 18.78 13.62
N ALA A 316 3.25 18.54 14.49
CA ALA A 316 1.96 18.02 14.08
C ALA A 316 0.78 18.75 14.76
N SER A 317 -0.34 18.78 14.09
CA SER A 317 -1.61 19.29 14.60
C SER A 317 -2.77 18.45 14.06
N GLY A 318 -3.83 18.32 14.82
CA GLY A 318 -5.02 17.58 14.39
C GLY A 318 -6.12 17.58 15.43
N GLY A 319 -7.24 16.95 15.08
CA GLY A 319 -8.37 16.85 16.00
C GLY A 319 -9.55 16.11 15.40
N ILE A 320 -10.55 15.84 16.23
CA ILE A 320 -11.83 15.25 15.83
C ILE A 320 -12.80 16.40 15.60
N TYR A 321 -12.97 16.79 14.33
CA TYR A 321 -13.76 17.96 13.99
C TYR A 321 -15.13 17.60 13.39
N PHE A 322 -15.22 16.53 12.63
CA PHE A 322 -16.43 16.11 11.95
C PHE A 322 -17.05 14.83 12.53
N PHE A 323 -16.31 13.72 12.62
CA PHE A 323 -16.85 12.43 13.07
C PHE A 323 -16.95 12.36 14.61
N LYS A 324 -18.14 12.63 15.16
CA LYS A 324 -18.45 12.58 16.61
C LYS A 324 -19.05 11.24 17.02
N ASP A 325 -18.47 10.14 16.55
CA ASP A 325 -18.95 8.76 16.71
C ASP A 325 -18.31 8.00 17.90
N GLY A 326 -17.58 8.71 18.74
CA GLY A 326 -16.93 8.14 19.93
C GLY A 326 -15.50 7.68 19.71
N ARG A 327 -14.95 7.85 18.49
CA ARG A 327 -13.54 7.58 18.22
C ARG A 327 -12.62 8.48 19.06
N ASP A 328 -11.40 8.02 19.27
CA ASP A 328 -10.35 8.82 19.91
C ASP A 328 -9.24 9.25 18.94
N VAL A 329 -9.24 8.72 17.71
CA VAL A 329 -8.29 9.14 16.66
C VAL A 329 -8.81 10.37 15.90
N PRO A 330 -7.93 11.32 15.52
CA PRO A 330 -8.28 12.48 14.72
C PRO A 330 -8.87 12.14 13.36
N ASP A 331 -9.81 12.95 12.89
CA ASP A 331 -10.33 12.94 11.51
C ASP A 331 -9.70 14.01 10.62
N VAL A 332 -8.94 14.92 11.23
CA VAL A 332 -8.06 15.88 10.52
C VAL A 332 -6.67 15.81 11.16
N PHE A 333 -5.64 15.71 10.33
CA PHE A 333 -4.26 15.63 10.78
C PHE A 333 -3.31 16.31 9.79
N GLN A 334 -2.33 17.04 10.34
CA GLN A 334 -1.28 17.71 9.56
C GLN A 334 0.06 17.46 10.23
N ALA A 335 1.11 17.30 9.42
CA ALA A 335 2.47 17.19 9.93
C ALA A 335 3.44 17.92 9.01
N VAL A 336 4.47 18.51 9.62
CA VAL A 336 5.58 19.18 8.92
C VAL A 336 6.87 18.53 9.39
N PHE A 337 7.68 18.09 8.44
CA PHE A 337 8.98 17.46 8.68
C PHE A 337 10.08 18.32 8.07
N GLU A 338 11.09 18.71 8.85
CA GLU A 338 12.16 19.58 8.43
C GLU A 338 13.45 18.80 8.20
N TYR A 339 14.09 19.07 7.08
CA TYR A 339 15.38 18.51 6.67
C TYR A 339 16.36 19.64 6.31
N PRO A 340 16.85 20.43 7.31
CA PRO A 340 17.70 21.60 7.05
C PRO A 340 18.98 21.27 6.30
N TYR A 341 19.52 20.04 6.46
CA TYR A 341 20.70 19.59 5.73
C TYR A 341 20.44 19.25 4.24
N ARG A 342 19.19 19.28 3.83
CA ARG A 342 18.74 19.05 2.46
C ARG A 342 18.00 20.26 1.88
N ASP A 343 17.99 21.39 2.63
CA ASP A 343 17.22 22.60 2.30
C ASP A 343 15.77 22.30 1.95
N LEU A 344 15.14 21.35 2.66
CA LEU A 344 13.85 20.76 2.30
C LEU A 344 12.90 20.70 3.49
N THR A 345 11.63 20.98 3.21
CA THR A 345 10.50 20.71 4.11
C THR A 345 9.52 19.76 3.43
N VAL A 346 9.00 18.78 4.18
CA VAL A 346 7.92 17.88 3.75
C VAL A 346 6.67 18.18 4.58
N VAL A 347 5.55 18.45 3.91
CA VAL A 347 4.26 18.75 4.54
C VAL A 347 3.26 17.65 4.19
N TYR A 348 2.61 17.12 5.22
CA TYR A 348 1.49 16.21 5.08
C TYR A 348 0.20 16.85 5.58
N SER A 349 -0.90 16.61 4.87
CA SER A 349 -2.23 17.09 5.24
C SER A 349 -3.29 16.03 4.94
N ALA A 350 -4.11 15.70 5.92
CA ALA A 350 -5.19 14.73 5.76
C ALA A 350 -6.50 15.22 6.38
N THR A 351 -7.60 14.90 5.70
CA THR A 351 -8.95 14.97 6.26
C THR A 351 -9.76 13.76 5.82
N LEU A 352 -10.54 13.22 6.74
CA LEU A 352 -11.49 12.14 6.48
C LEU A 352 -12.91 12.64 6.13
N ALA A 353 -13.09 13.97 6.09
CA ALA A 353 -14.38 14.62 5.84
C ALA A 353 -14.45 15.33 4.47
N ASN A 354 -13.44 15.14 3.61
CA ASN A 354 -13.43 15.69 2.25
C ASN A 354 -12.55 14.83 1.32
N GLY A 355 -13.09 14.42 0.18
CA GLY A 355 -12.40 13.56 -0.79
C GLY A 355 -11.55 14.30 -1.83
N ASN A 356 -11.27 15.60 -1.67
CA ASN A 356 -10.43 16.34 -2.61
C ASN A 356 -8.97 15.94 -2.48
N TYR A 357 -8.60 14.84 -3.13
CA TYR A 357 -7.24 14.32 -3.19
C TYR A 357 -6.35 15.22 -4.04
N ARG A 358 -5.21 15.65 -3.51
CA ARG A 358 -4.26 16.55 -4.17
C ARG A 358 -2.95 15.88 -4.57
N GLY A 359 -2.80 14.59 -4.24
CA GLY A 359 -1.61 13.81 -4.57
C GLY A 359 -0.37 14.24 -3.81
N GLN A 360 0.77 13.84 -4.36
CA GLN A 360 2.10 14.25 -3.91
C GLN A 360 2.68 15.25 -4.91
N LYS A 361 3.23 16.37 -4.41
CA LYS A 361 3.86 17.42 -5.21
C LYS A 361 5.26 17.70 -4.70
N TYR A 362 6.21 17.65 -5.60
CA TYR A 362 7.61 17.94 -5.38
C TYR A 362 7.92 19.26 -6.07
N MET A 363 8.12 20.33 -5.31
CA MET A 363 8.25 21.69 -5.82
C MET A 363 9.71 22.12 -5.79
N GLY A 364 10.32 22.11 -6.98
CA GLY A 364 11.66 22.64 -7.24
C GLY A 364 11.59 24.03 -7.88
N HIS A 365 12.76 24.69 -7.96
CA HIS A 365 12.86 26.03 -8.54
C HIS A 365 12.49 26.05 -10.03
N ASP A 366 12.84 25.01 -10.78
CA ASP A 366 12.67 24.97 -12.23
C ASP A 366 11.41 24.23 -12.70
N ALA A 367 10.91 23.28 -11.89
CA ALA A 367 9.72 22.53 -12.23
C ALA A 367 9.05 21.92 -11.00
N THR A 368 7.78 21.62 -11.13
CA THR A 368 6.98 20.84 -10.16
C THR A 368 6.68 19.45 -10.72
N MET A 369 6.94 18.43 -9.91
CA MET A 369 6.58 17.05 -10.21
C MET A 369 5.36 16.63 -9.37
N GLU A 370 4.35 16.07 -10.02
CA GLU A 370 3.19 15.42 -9.37
C GLU A 370 3.34 13.90 -9.54
N VAL A 371 3.23 13.16 -8.43
CA VAL A 371 3.44 11.69 -8.40
C VAL A 371 2.24 10.99 -7.76
N GLY A 372 1.88 9.88 -8.33
CA GLY A 372 0.87 8.92 -7.90
C GLY A 372 1.03 7.66 -8.75
N SER A 373 -0.06 7.04 -9.20
CA SER A 373 -0.01 5.97 -10.22
C SER A 373 0.55 6.46 -11.58
N SER A 374 0.59 7.76 -11.77
CA SER A 374 1.22 8.44 -12.90
C SER A 374 2.17 9.53 -12.40
N LEU A 375 3.04 10.00 -13.28
CA LEU A 375 3.97 11.10 -13.01
C LEU A 375 3.76 12.19 -14.04
N LYS A 376 3.80 13.44 -13.59
CA LYS A 376 3.77 14.64 -14.45
C LYS A 376 4.83 15.61 -13.96
N VAL A 377 5.60 16.20 -14.87
CA VAL A 377 6.54 17.28 -14.57
C VAL A 377 6.13 18.51 -15.37
N THR A 378 5.87 19.60 -14.67
CA THR A 378 5.47 20.88 -15.27
C THR A 378 6.51 21.92 -14.96
N PRO A 379 7.07 22.63 -15.96
CA PRO A 379 8.07 23.65 -15.72
C PRO A 379 7.47 24.86 -14.97
N ASP A 380 8.25 25.48 -14.09
CA ASP A 380 7.87 26.75 -13.49
C ASP A 380 8.02 27.88 -14.53
N GLY A 381 7.12 28.87 -14.51
CA GLY A 381 7.16 29.99 -15.45
C GLY A 381 8.37 30.91 -15.25
N SER A 382 9.03 30.82 -14.09
CA SER A 382 10.22 31.60 -13.73
C SER A 382 11.52 30.75 -13.79
N SER A 383 11.43 29.54 -14.34
CA SER A 383 12.58 28.65 -14.45
C SER A 383 13.71 29.30 -15.23
N THR A 384 14.90 29.28 -14.65
CA THR A 384 16.12 29.70 -15.33
C THR A 384 16.69 28.64 -16.27
N ARG A 385 16.47 27.37 -15.91
CA ARG A 385 16.90 26.22 -16.73
C ARG A 385 16.11 26.13 -18.03
N TYR A 386 14.81 26.35 -17.98
CA TYR A 386 13.91 26.21 -19.13
C TYR A 386 13.55 27.56 -19.81
N ALA A 387 14.27 28.65 -19.51
CA ALA A 387 13.96 29.99 -19.99
C ALA A 387 13.82 30.07 -21.52
N ASP A 388 14.79 29.56 -22.28
CA ASP A 388 14.79 29.56 -23.74
C ASP A 388 13.63 28.72 -24.32
N MET A 389 13.32 27.60 -23.69
CA MET A 389 12.22 26.71 -24.11
C MET A 389 10.84 27.34 -23.80
N LEU A 390 10.75 28.10 -22.72
CA LEU A 390 9.54 28.85 -22.34
C LEU A 390 9.32 30.01 -23.33
N GLU A 391 10.37 30.76 -23.66
CA GLU A 391 10.33 31.86 -24.62
C GLU A 391 9.96 31.36 -26.04
N ALA A 392 10.59 30.27 -26.46
CA ALA A 392 10.27 29.60 -27.73
C ALA A 392 8.87 28.93 -27.76
N GLY A 393 8.20 28.82 -26.61
CA GLY A 393 6.93 28.13 -26.48
C GLY A 393 7.00 26.60 -26.68
N THR A 394 8.22 26.04 -26.58
CA THR A 394 8.46 24.58 -26.61
C THR A 394 7.85 23.91 -25.37
N VAL A 395 8.05 24.52 -24.21
CA VAL A 395 7.38 24.13 -22.95
C VAL A 395 6.46 25.23 -22.45
N SER A 396 5.59 24.91 -21.49
CA SER A 396 4.62 25.86 -20.94
C SER A 396 4.34 25.54 -19.46
N PRO A 397 4.25 26.56 -18.58
CA PRO A 397 3.94 26.36 -17.18
C PRO A 397 2.47 25.89 -16.94
N ARG A 398 1.68 25.77 -18.02
CA ARG A 398 0.29 25.29 -17.97
C ARG A 398 0.12 23.87 -18.47
N ARG A 399 1.19 23.20 -18.90
CA ARG A 399 1.16 21.84 -19.47
C ARG A 399 2.37 21.06 -19.00
N PRO A 400 2.22 19.79 -18.63
CA PRO A 400 3.36 18.95 -18.34
C PRO A 400 4.29 18.87 -19.55
N MET A 401 5.59 18.98 -19.33
CA MET A 401 6.63 18.68 -20.31
C MET A 401 7.01 17.21 -20.32
N VAL A 402 6.82 16.51 -19.18
CA VAL A 402 7.01 15.06 -19.05
C VAL A 402 5.76 14.47 -18.43
N THR A 403 5.30 13.36 -19.00
CA THR A 403 4.23 12.53 -18.43
C THR A 403 4.64 11.07 -18.49
N TYR A 404 4.39 10.34 -17.42
CA TYR A 404 4.58 8.89 -17.36
C TYR A 404 3.33 8.27 -16.71
N GLN A 405 2.83 7.18 -17.29
CA GLN A 405 1.73 6.44 -16.72
C GLN A 405 2.23 5.02 -16.45
N SER A 406 2.25 4.62 -15.19
CA SER A 406 2.60 3.26 -14.81
C SER A 406 1.59 2.28 -15.39
N GLY A 407 2.10 1.23 -16.02
CA GLY A 407 1.34 0.01 -16.19
C GLY A 407 1.23 -0.65 -14.82
N TYR A 408 0.04 -0.66 -14.23
CA TYR A 408 -0.18 -1.34 -12.97
C TYR A 408 -0.05 -2.86 -13.19
N LYS A 409 1.08 -3.43 -12.85
CA LYS A 409 1.33 -4.87 -12.94
C LYS A 409 1.30 -5.52 -11.55
N GLY A 410 0.19 -5.41 -10.85
CA GLY A 410 0.06 -6.04 -9.54
C GLY A 410 -1.22 -5.62 -8.84
N LEU A 411 -1.70 -6.48 -7.94
CA LEU A 411 -2.81 -6.15 -7.06
C LEU A 411 -2.27 -5.28 -5.92
N ASP A 412 -2.66 -4.00 -5.91
CA ASP A 412 -2.58 -3.19 -4.71
C ASP A 412 -3.66 -3.67 -3.75
N ALA A 413 -3.26 -4.44 -2.75
CA ALA A 413 -4.16 -5.07 -1.80
C ALA A 413 -5.03 -4.04 -1.06
N VAL A 414 -4.48 -2.90 -0.67
CA VAL A 414 -5.23 -1.86 0.07
C VAL A 414 -6.25 -1.15 -0.81
N THR A 415 -5.83 -0.70 -1.99
CA THR A 415 -6.73 -0.03 -2.94
C THR A 415 -7.83 -0.98 -3.40
N THR A 416 -7.48 -2.24 -3.69
CA THR A 416 -8.44 -3.26 -4.10
C THR A 416 -9.45 -3.56 -3.00
N ALA A 417 -9.04 -3.80 -1.77
CA ALA A 417 -9.94 -4.06 -0.64
C ALA A 417 -10.89 -2.88 -0.40
N THR A 418 -10.38 -1.66 -0.50
CA THR A 418 -11.19 -0.45 -0.36
C THR A 418 -12.20 -0.29 -1.49
N GLN A 419 -11.79 -0.52 -2.74
CA GLN A 419 -12.69 -0.45 -3.90
C GLN A 419 -13.77 -1.52 -3.86
N GLU A 420 -13.43 -2.75 -3.50
CA GLU A 420 -14.39 -3.85 -3.37
C GLU A 420 -15.42 -3.58 -2.27
N TYR A 421 -14.99 -3.02 -1.15
CA TYR A 421 -15.89 -2.63 -0.07
C TYR A 421 -16.92 -1.59 -0.54
N PHE A 422 -16.49 -0.56 -1.27
CA PHE A 422 -17.42 0.47 -1.77
C PHE A 422 -18.29 -0.01 -2.93
N ALA A 423 -17.78 -0.89 -3.79
CA ALA A 423 -18.56 -1.44 -4.89
C ALA A 423 -19.68 -2.40 -4.40
N SER A 424 -19.55 -2.96 -3.21
CA SER A 424 -20.55 -3.84 -2.61
C SER A 424 -21.71 -3.11 -1.91
N ARG A 425 -21.65 -1.78 -1.84
CA ARG A 425 -22.68 -0.89 -1.24
C ARG A 425 -23.38 -0.03 -2.28
#